data_49b3c672fe27b3380f0fd0eb1cfc83a1
#
_entry.id   49b3c672fe27b3380f0fd0eb1cfc83a1
#
_cell.length_a   1.000
_cell.length_b   1.000
_cell.length_c   1.000
_cell.angle_alpha   90.00
_cell.angle_beta   90.00
_cell.angle_gamma   90.00
#
_symmetry.space_group_name_H-M   'P 1'
#
loop_
_entity.id
_entity.type
_entity.pdbx_description
1 polymer ?
#
loop_
_entity_poly.entity_id
_entity_poly.type
_entity_poly.pdbx_seq_one_letter_code
_entity_poly.pdbx_strand_id
1 'polypeptide(L)'
;MLRLIKYLFFIIVFFSFTSLWALQSDWSSGTESQVRLISPISHNDSSKNIYVGLEYQLQKGWKTYWQSPGDGGFPQEIIWKNSTNIKSLEILWPTPEQFEILGIQSVGYANHVIFPLHLTLEDFSQPTLVVLDVTYLTCKDICIPGSAHLELFIPVGEKFLTAHSHNIEKTLSQLPERNLQTSFLKNIDIKSYANEKTVSFIAKVKAK
;
A
#
# COMPACT_ATOMS: atom_id res chain seq x y z
N MET A 1 31.32 34.55 -32.80
CA MET A 1 31.52 33.72 -31.60
C MET A 1 30.76 34.22 -30.37
N LEU A 2 30.79 35.48 -30.00
CA LEU A 2 30.14 35.97 -28.78
C LEU A 2 28.59 35.82 -28.75
N ARG A 3 27.90 35.87 -29.90
CA ARG A 3 26.43 35.71 -29.99
C ARG A 3 25.97 34.26 -29.79
N LEU A 4 26.73 33.26 -30.27
CA LEU A 4 26.42 31.85 -30.04
C LEU A 4 26.52 31.43 -28.56
N ILE A 5 27.51 32.00 -27.84
CA ILE A 5 27.70 31.74 -26.40
C ILE A 5 26.51 32.25 -25.57
N LYS A 6 25.92 33.38 -25.96
CA LYS A 6 24.73 33.94 -25.27
C LYS A 6 23.50 33.03 -25.45
N TYR A 7 23.30 32.40 -26.58
CA TYR A 7 22.19 31.48 -26.80
C TYR A 7 22.41 30.12 -26.09
N LEU A 8 23.67 29.67 -26.03
CA LEU A 8 24.02 28.47 -25.29
C LEU A 8 23.76 28.61 -23.77
N PHE A 9 24.07 29.79 -23.21
CA PHE A 9 23.80 30.10 -21.81
C PHE A 9 22.30 30.25 -21.50
N PHE A 10 21.50 30.73 -22.45
CA PHE A 10 20.06 30.87 -22.32
C PHE A 10 19.32 29.47 -22.37
N ILE A 11 19.87 28.52 -23.11
CA ILE A 11 19.32 27.15 -23.19
C ILE A 11 19.61 26.35 -21.91
N ILE A 12 20.74 26.61 -21.24
CA ILE A 12 21.12 25.91 -19.99
C ILE A 12 20.25 26.35 -18.81
N VAL A 13 19.74 27.60 -18.81
CA VAL A 13 18.90 28.10 -17.70
C VAL A 13 17.46 27.54 -17.76
N PHE A 14 16.99 26.99 -18.90
CA PHE A 14 15.63 26.45 -19.04
C PHE A 14 15.47 24.98 -18.68
N PHE A 15 16.56 24.29 -18.34
CA PHE A 15 16.47 22.97 -17.71
C PHE A 15 16.34 23.14 -16.18
N SER A 16 15.29 23.83 -15.77
CA SER A 16 14.83 23.73 -14.38
C SER A 16 14.38 22.31 -14.16
N PHE A 17 15.24 21.48 -13.58
CA PHE A 17 14.87 20.18 -13.03
C PHE A 17 13.74 20.44 -12.02
N THR A 18 12.51 20.18 -12.43
CA THR A 18 11.43 19.96 -11.47
C THR A 18 11.80 18.69 -10.71
N SER A 19 12.48 18.85 -9.58
CA SER A 19 12.69 17.76 -8.65
C SER A 19 11.32 17.27 -8.22
N LEU A 20 10.85 16.16 -8.78
CA LEU A 20 9.70 15.46 -8.23
C LEU A 20 10.12 15.00 -6.83
N TRP A 21 9.64 15.67 -5.83
CA TRP A 21 9.89 15.33 -4.45
C TRP A 21 9.24 13.97 -4.17
N ALA A 22 10.07 12.98 -3.90
CA ALA A 22 9.62 11.69 -3.43
C ALA A 22 9.72 11.69 -1.90
N LEU A 23 8.60 11.63 -1.20
CA LEU A 23 8.59 11.42 0.25
C LEU A 23 8.42 9.92 0.49
N GLN A 24 9.51 9.27 0.90
CA GLN A 24 9.59 7.81 1.07
C GLN A 24 10.67 7.44 2.08
N SER A 25 10.54 6.27 2.68
CA SER A 25 11.63 5.64 3.44
C SER A 25 12.63 4.96 2.51
N ASP A 26 13.76 4.53 3.06
CA ASP A 26 14.61 3.57 2.38
C ASP A 26 13.89 2.22 2.22
N TRP A 27 14.35 1.41 1.26
CA TRP A 27 13.94 0.04 1.14
C TRP A 27 14.52 -0.80 2.28
N SER A 28 13.71 -1.72 2.83
CA SER A 28 14.23 -2.72 3.77
C SER A 28 15.28 -3.62 3.09
N SER A 29 16.19 -4.15 3.88
CA SER A 29 17.15 -5.15 3.40
C SER A 29 16.47 -6.51 3.26
N GLY A 30 16.36 -7.03 2.05
CA GLY A 30 15.82 -8.36 1.75
C GLY A 30 16.16 -8.76 0.32
N THR A 31 16.42 -10.05 0.10
CA THR A 31 16.76 -10.59 -1.23
C THR A 31 15.51 -10.99 -2.02
N GLU A 32 14.54 -11.60 -1.37
CA GLU A 32 13.30 -12.12 -1.99
C GLU A 32 12.23 -11.05 -2.10
N SER A 33 12.27 -10.10 -1.18
CA SER A 33 11.31 -8.99 -1.08
C SER A 33 11.93 -7.79 -0.39
N GLN A 34 11.51 -6.61 -0.78
CA GLN A 34 11.85 -5.34 -0.14
C GLN A 34 10.56 -4.58 0.16
N VAL A 35 10.57 -3.84 1.25
CA VAL A 35 9.42 -3.07 1.73
C VAL A 35 9.86 -1.65 2.07
N ARG A 36 9.01 -0.65 1.77
CA ARG A 36 9.23 0.74 2.17
C ARG A 36 7.91 1.46 2.43
N LEU A 37 8.00 2.63 3.06
CA LEU A 37 6.93 3.60 3.15
C LEU A 37 7.05 4.62 2.04
N ILE A 38 5.90 5.01 1.46
CA ILE A 38 5.78 6.06 0.45
C ILE A 38 4.62 6.98 0.81
N SER A 39 4.74 8.28 0.56
CA SER A 39 3.66 9.23 0.78
C SER A 39 3.17 9.83 -0.55
N PRO A 40 1.85 9.99 -0.75
CA PRO A 40 1.31 10.69 -1.91
C PRO A 40 1.48 12.21 -1.82
N ILE A 41 1.80 12.73 -0.64
CA ILE A 41 1.92 14.15 -0.33
C ILE A 41 3.27 14.47 0.31
N SER A 42 3.79 15.66 0.06
CA SER A 42 5.04 16.14 0.63
C SER A 42 4.88 16.63 2.07
N HIS A 43 3.72 17.22 2.38
CA HIS A 43 3.39 17.85 3.67
C HIS A 43 1.91 17.59 3.98
N ASN A 44 1.56 17.60 5.26
CA ASN A 44 0.16 17.66 5.68
C ASN A 44 -0.30 19.13 5.69
N ASP A 45 -1.37 19.44 4.97
CA ASP A 45 -2.01 20.75 4.87
C ASP A 45 -3.15 20.93 5.89
N SER A 46 -2.97 20.41 7.10
CA SER A 46 -3.99 20.38 8.16
C SER A 46 -5.13 19.39 7.90
N SER A 47 -4.89 18.35 7.10
CA SER A 47 -5.85 17.26 6.93
C SER A 47 -5.80 16.30 8.11
N LYS A 48 -6.96 16.00 8.71
CA LYS A 48 -7.09 15.05 9.82
C LYS A 48 -6.81 13.61 9.40
N ASN A 49 -7.12 13.29 8.15
CA ASN A 49 -6.93 11.96 7.58
C ASN A 49 -5.95 12.05 6.41
N ILE A 50 -4.92 11.21 6.45
CA ILE A 50 -3.91 11.13 5.39
C ILE A 50 -3.69 9.67 5.00
N TYR A 51 -3.13 9.45 3.82
CA TYR A 51 -2.72 8.14 3.34
C TYR A 51 -1.21 8.04 3.25
N VAL A 52 -0.70 6.84 3.53
CA VAL A 52 0.68 6.41 3.31
C VAL A 52 0.61 5.05 2.63
N GLY A 53 1.51 4.76 1.71
CA GLY A 53 1.61 3.43 1.09
C GLY A 53 2.68 2.59 1.76
N LEU A 54 2.36 1.37 2.15
CA LEU A 54 3.32 0.32 2.46
C LEU A 54 3.57 -0.45 1.17
N GLU A 55 4.69 -0.20 0.53
CA GLU A 55 5.03 -0.71 -0.79
C GLU A 55 5.93 -1.94 -0.68
N TYR A 56 5.53 -3.02 -1.34
CA TYR A 56 6.29 -4.26 -1.48
C TYR A 56 6.80 -4.42 -2.91
N GLN A 57 8.09 -4.71 -3.04
CA GLN A 57 8.71 -5.18 -4.27
C GLN A 57 9.15 -6.62 -4.06
N LEU A 58 8.54 -7.56 -4.77
CA LEU A 58 8.84 -8.98 -4.67
C LEU A 58 9.68 -9.42 -5.88
N GLN A 59 10.63 -10.31 -5.68
CA GLN A 59 11.37 -10.96 -6.75
C GLN A 59 10.43 -11.82 -7.61
N LYS A 60 10.79 -12.01 -8.87
CA LYS A 60 9.98 -12.80 -9.82
C LYS A 60 9.65 -14.20 -9.28
N GLY A 61 8.36 -14.50 -9.22
CA GLY A 61 7.81 -15.75 -8.73
C GLY A 61 7.54 -15.78 -7.22
N TRP A 62 8.07 -14.82 -6.46
CA TRP A 62 7.75 -14.69 -5.04
C TRP A 62 6.40 -14.00 -4.84
N LYS A 63 5.71 -14.39 -3.76
CA LYS A 63 4.37 -13.92 -3.41
C LYS A 63 4.30 -13.58 -1.93
N THR A 64 3.43 -12.64 -1.58
CA THR A 64 3.03 -12.36 -0.19
C THR A 64 1.51 -12.49 -0.05
N TYR A 65 0.98 -12.44 1.17
CA TYR A 65 -0.35 -12.91 1.48
C TYR A 65 -1.35 -11.79 1.73
N TRP A 66 -2.61 -12.08 1.43
CA TRP A 66 -3.75 -11.24 1.78
C TRP A 66 -4.14 -11.44 3.25
N GLN A 67 -5.03 -10.58 3.80
CA GLN A 67 -5.56 -10.68 5.17
C GLN A 67 -6.21 -12.05 5.49
N SER A 68 -6.70 -12.74 4.47
CA SER A 68 -7.24 -14.10 4.56
C SER A 68 -6.52 -14.97 3.53
N PRO A 69 -5.36 -15.53 3.87
CA PRO A 69 -4.44 -16.13 2.91
C PRO A 69 -4.94 -17.45 2.28
N GLY A 70 -6.03 -18.03 2.76
CA GLY A 70 -6.52 -19.34 2.36
C GLY A 70 -5.96 -20.45 3.25
N ASP A 71 -5.63 -21.59 2.64
CA ASP A 71 -5.22 -22.79 3.38
C ASP A 71 -3.76 -22.75 3.86
N GLY A 72 -2.97 -21.78 3.38
CA GLY A 72 -1.56 -21.63 3.76
C GLY A 72 -1.06 -20.19 3.79
N GLY A 73 -0.02 -19.94 4.58
CA GLY A 73 0.57 -18.62 4.79
C GLY A 73 -0.10 -17.79 5.88
N PHE A 74 0.40 -16.57 6.09
CA PHE A 74 -0.20 -15.59 7.01
C PHE A 74 0.01 -14.17 6.48
N PRO A 75 -0.92 -13.25 6.83
CA PRO A 75 -0.82 -11.86 6.44
C PRO A 75 0.34 -11.17 7.15
N GLN A 76 0.71 -9.99 6.65
CA GLN A 76 1.63 -9.13 7.38
C GLN A 76 1.00 -8.63 8.68
N GLU A 77 1.83 -8.54 9.71
CA GLU A 77 1.52 -7.86 10.96
C GLU A 77 2.27 -6.54 11.01
N ILE A 78 1.60 -5.48 11.49
CA ILE A 78 2.15 -4.14 11.59
C ILE A 78 2.01 -3.65 13.02
N ILE A 79 3.14 -3.30 13.62
CA ILE A 79 3.22 -2.62 14.92
C ILE A 79 3.63 -1.18 14.65
N TRP A 80 2.85 -0.21 15.15
CA TRP A 80 3.07 1.23 14.94
C TRP A 80 3.16 2.05 16.22
N LYS A 81 3.43 1.38 17.36
CA LYS A 81 3.47 1.99 18.71
C LYS A 81 4.47 3.14 18.85
N ASN A 82 5.54 3.15 18.05
CA ASN A 82 6.58 4.17 18.10
C ASN A 82 6.29 5.36 17.18
N SER A 83 5.17 5.32 16.45
CA SER A 83 4.71 6.45 15.65
C SER A 83 4.24 7.60 16.54
N THR A 84 4.36 8.84 16.04
CA THR A 84 3.87 10.02 16.74
C THR A 84 2.76 10.69 15.95
N ASN A 85 1.81 11.28 16.68
CA ASN A 85 0.67 12.01 16.12
C ASN A 85 -0.30 11.13 15.30
N ILE A 86 -0.39 9.83 15.59
CA ILE A 86 -1.32 8.91 14.94
C ILE A 86 -2.31 8.38 15.96
N LYS A 87 -3.60 8.69 15.78
CA LYS A 87 -4.70 8.20 16.60
C LYS A 87 -5.12 6.79 16.20
N SER A 88 -5.18 6.51 14.91
CA SER A 88 -5.51 5.19 14.36
C SER A 88 -4.84 4.97 13.02
N LEU A 89 -4.50 3.72 12.75
CA LEU A 89 -3.96 3.24 11.50
C LEU A 89 -4.80 2.06 11.02
N GLU A 90 -5.29 2.14 9.79
CA GLU A 90 -6.04 1.07 9.13
C GLU A 90 -5.34 0.65 7.84
N ILE A 91 -5.10 -0.66 7.68
CA ILE A 91 -4.58 -1.22 6.43
C ILE A 91 -5.73 -1.42 5.46
N LEU A 92 -5.61 -0.86 4.25
CA LEU A 92 -6.54 -1.08 3.17
C LEU A 92 -5.97 -2.15 2.23
N TRP A 93 -6.76 -3.19 2.00
CA TRP A 93 -6.31 -4.37 1.27
C TRP A 93 -6.76 -4.30 -0.19
N PRO A 94 -5.83 -4.18 -1.16
CA PRO A 94 -6.16 -4.28 -2.59
C PRO A 94 -6.79 -5.62 -2.92
N THR A 95 -7.44 -5.71 -4.08
CA THR A 95 -7.99 -6.97 -4.57
C THR A 95 -6.85 -7.97 -4.80
N PRO A 96 -6.86 -9.14 -4.11
CA PRO A 96 -5.81 -10.14 -4.24
C PRO A 96 -6.05 -11.05 -5.44
N GLU A 97 -5.03 -11.83 -5.79
CA GLU A 97 -5.12 -12.95 -6.74
C GLU A 97 -5.01 -14.30 -6.03
N GLN A 98 -5.59 -15.34 -6.63
CA GLN A 98 -5.43 -16.73 -6.19
C GLN A 98 -4.19 -17.32 -6.83
N PHE A 99 -3.47 -18.14 -6.07
CA PHE A 99 -2.31 -18.87 -6.52
C PHE A 99 -2.12 -20.16 -5.72
N GLU A 100 -1.29 -21.05 -6.25
CA GLU A 100 -0.88 -22.27 -5.56
C GLU A 100 0.60 -22.16 -5.15
N ILE A 101 0.92 -22.50 -3.91
CA ILE A 101 2.28 -22.66 -3.42
C ILE A 101 2.38 -24.00 -2.70
N LEU A 102 3.35 -24.81 -3.11
CA LEU A 102 3.62 -26.13 -2.50
C LEU A 102 2.37 -27.05 -2.46
N GLY A 103 1.51 -26.96 -3.48
CA GLY A 103 0.25 -27.71 -3.55
C GLY A 103 -0.88 -27.13 -2.69
N ILE A 104 -0.70 -25.98 -2.06
CA ILE A 104 -1.68 -25.34 -1.18
C ILE A 104 -2.28 -24.13 -1.89
N GLN A 105 -3.62 -24.05 -1.91
CA GLN A 105 -4.32 -22.90 -2.47
C GLN A 105 -4.22 -21.70 -1.52
N SER A 106 -3.78 -20.59 -2.06
CA SER A 106 -3.51 -19.37 -1.29
C SER A 106 -4.01 -18.12 -2.01
N VAL A 107 -4.14 -17.04 -1.28
CA VAL A 107 -4.62 -15.74 -1.76
C VAL A 107 -3.65 -14.64 -1.35
N GLY A 108 -3.25 -13.78 -2.28
CA GLY A 108 -2.31 -12.68 -1.98
C GLY A 108 -1.84 -11.94 -3.22
N TYR A 109 -0.56 -11.60 -3.28
CA TYR A 109 -0.01 -10.68 -4.26
C TYR A 109 1.34 -11.17 -4.79
N ALA A 110 1.61 -10.88 -6.06
CA ALA A 110 2.86 -11.20 -6.74
C ALA A 110 3.53 -9.93 -7.28
N ASN A 111 4.85 -9.98 -7.45
CA ASN A 111 5.69 -8.93 -8.04
C ASN A 111 5.70 -7.59 -7.27
N HIS A 112 4.60 -6.87 -7.23
CA HIS A 112 4.50 -5.54 -6.63
C HIS A 112 3.12 -5.30 -6.07
N VAL A 113 3.05 -4.78 -4.85
CA VAL A 113 1.80 -4.35 -4.23
C VAL A 113 2.02 -3.13 -3.33
N ILE A 114 1.05 -2.25 -3.29
CA ILE A 114 0.97 -1.15 -2.33
C ILE A 114 -0.24 -1.39 -1.45
N PHE A 115 -0.04 -1.46 -0.14
CA PHE A 115 -1.11 -1.44 0.84
C PHE A 115 -1.30 0.00 1.32
N PRO A 116 -2.39 0.69 0.93
CA PRO A 116 -2.65 2.00 1.49
C PRO A 116 -2.95 1.89 2.99
N LEU A 117 -2.28 2.71 3.78
CA LEU A 117 -2.50 2.88 5.20
C LEU A 117 -3.30 4.17 5.39
N HIS A 118 -4.50 4.06 5.93
CA HIS A 118 -5.32 5.21 6.30
C HIS A 118 -4.97 5.62 7.73
N LEU A 119 -4.42 6.81 7.88
CA LEU A 119 -4.02 7.37 9.16
C LEU A 119 -5.01 8.45 9.59
N THR A 120 -5.55 8.34 10.80
CA THR A 120 -6.24 9.44 11.46
C THR A 120 -5.27 10.07 12.43
N LEU A 121 -5.04 11.37 12.31
CA LEU A 121 -4.10 12.11 13.14
C LEU A 121 -4.75 12.55 14.46
N GLU A 122 -3.96 12.66 15.53
CA GLU A 122 -4.36 13.24 16.81
C GLU A 122 -4.48 14.76 16.69
N ASP A 123 -3.43 15.41 16.20
CA ASP A 123 -3.36 16.85 15.96
C ASP A 123 -2.81 17.12 14.54
N PHE A 124 -3.69 17.54 13.65
CA PHE A 124 -3.36 17.79 12.26
C PHE A 124 -2.52 19.07 12.04
N SER A 125 -2.29 19.87 13.08
CA SER A 125 -1.37 21.05 13.07
C SER A 125 0.06 20.67 13.42
N GLN A 126 0.32 19.42 13.81
CA GLN A 126 1.63 18.91 14.16
C GLN A 126 2.18 17.95 13.09
N PRO A 127 3.50 17.85 12.95
CA PRO A 127 4.11 16.87 12.05
C PRO A 127 3.82 15.44 12.54
N THR A 128 3.86 14.50 11.62
CA THR A 128 3.61 13.09 11.87
C THR A 128 4.84 12.26 11.58
N LEU A 129 5.27 11.42 12.52
CA LEU A 129 6.28 10.41 12.28
C LEU A 129 5.59 9.04 12.26
N VAL A 130 5.64 8.39 11.10
CA VAL A 130 5.16 7.01 10.92
C VAL A 130 6.34 6.08 11.16
N VAL A 131 6.25 5.23 12.20
CA VAL A 131 7.23 4.20 12.50
C VAL A 131 6.53 2.85 12.48
N LEU A 132 6.94 1.96 11.59
CA LEU A 132 6.34 0.63 11.45
C LEU A 132 7.37 -0.46 11.66
N ASP A 133 7.06 -1.40 12.55
CA ASP A 133 7.68 -2.71 12.58
C ASP A 133 6.76 -3.69 11.86
N VAL A 134 7.20 -4.18 10.71
CA VAL A 134 6.41 -5.05 9.83
C VAL A 134 7.00 -6.44 9.82
N THR A 135 6.20 -7.46 10.12
CA THR A 135 6.55 -8.87 9.90
C THR A 135 5.64 -9.45 8.84
N TYR A 136 6.20 -10.24 7.95
CA TYR A 136 5.47 -10.80 6.81
C TYR A 136 6.08 -12.11 6.34
N LEU A 137 5.35 -12.82 5.47
CA LEU A 137 5.83 -14.05 4.85
C LEU A 137 5.89 -13.88 3.34
N THR A 138 6.99 -14.31 2.73
CA THR A 138 7.12 -14.43 1.27
C THR A 138 7.40 -15.86 0.90
N CYS A 139 6.73 -16.36 -0.15
CA CYS A 139 6.85 -17.75 -0.58
C CYS A 139 6.99 -17.87 -2.09
N LYS A 140 7.74 -18.90 -2.50
CA LYS A 140 7.85 -19.41 -3.85
C LYS A 140 7.93 -20.94 -3.78
N ASP A 141 9.11 -21.51 -3.84
CA ASP A 141 9.38 -22.93 -3.62
C ASP A 141 9.61 -23.26 -2.14
N ILE A 142 9.89 -22.24 -1.37
CA ILE A 142 10.01 -22.20 0.10
C ILE A 142 9.35 -20.94 0.63
N CYS A 143 9.05 -20.91 1.91
CA CYS A 143 8.54 -19.71 2.59
C CYS A 143 9.62 -19.12 3.49
N ILE A 144 9.86 -17.81 3.35
CA ILE A 144 10.86 -17.07 4.10
C ILE A 144 10.15 -15.94 4.87
N PRO A 145 10.24 -15.95 6.22
CA PRO A 145 9.79 -14.84 7.03
C PRO A 145 10.63 -13.58 6.75
N GLY A 146 9.97 -12.45 6.58
CA GLY A 146 10.60 -11.14 6.45
C GLY A 146 10.23 -10.24 7.62
N SER A 147 11.11 -9.27 7.91
CA SER A 147 10.85 -8.18 8.84
C SER A 147 11.44 -6.88 8.31
N ALA A 148 10.79 -5.76 8.62
CA ALA A 148 11.25 -4.44 8.24
C ALA A 148 10.93 -3.43 9.36
N HIS A 149 11.90 -2.57 9.67
CA HIS A 149 11.70 -1.37 10.46
C HIS A 149 11.72 -0.17 9.52
N LEU A 150 10.62 0.59 9.47
CA LEU A 150 10.41 1.65 8.48
C LEU A 150 10.02 2.94 9.17
N GLU A 151 10.61 4.06 8.76
CA GLU A 151 10.29 5.38 9.28
C GLU A 151 9.99 6.36 8.15
N LEU A 152 8.96 7.18 8.31
CA LEU A 152 8.59 8.23 7.37
C LEU A 152 8.09 9.47 8.13
N PHE A 153 8.80 10.58 7.98
CA PHE A 153 8.43 11.86 8.56
C PHE A 153 7.62 12.70 7.58
N ILE A 154 6.42 13.12 7.98
CA ILE A 154 5.51 13.96 7.19
C ILE A 154 5.39 15.31 7.90
N PRO A 155 6.02 16.37 7.38
CA PRO A 155 5.94 17.71 7.96
C PRO A 155 4.58 18.36 7.71
N VAL A 156 4.27 19.40 8.48
CA VAL A 156 3.14 20.29 8.22
C VAL A 156 3.57 21.41 7.27
N GLY A 157 2.71 21.79 6.35
CA GLY A 157 2.99 22.84 5.39
C GLY A 157 2.13 22.78 4.14
N GLU A 158 2.50 23.53 3.13
CA GLU A 158 1.83 23.51 1.84
C GLU A 158 2.00 22.15 1.17
N LYS A 159 0.87 21.54 0.83
CA LYS A 159 0.81 20.21 0.26
C LYS A 159 1.11 20.22 -1.23
N PHE A 160 2.10 19.44 -1.64
CA PHE A 160 2.36 19.09 -3.04
C PHE A 160 2.22 17.60 -3.24
N LEU A 161 1.79 17.19 -4.43
CA LEU A 161 1.76 15.78 -4.80
C LEU A 161 3.19 15.28 -5.04
N THR A 162 3.49 14.09 -4.54
CA THR A 162 4.77 13.42 -4.75
C THR A 162 4.74 12.54 -6.01
N ALA A 163 5.88 12.00 -6.37
CA ALA A 163 5.99 10.99 -7.44
C ALA A 163 5.15 9.72 -7.15
N HIS A 164 4.78 9.48 -5.89
CA HIS A 164 4.01 8.30 -5.47
C HIS A 164 2.49 8.53 -5.48
N SER A 165 2.01 9.76 -5.66
CA SER A 165 0.59 10.11 -5.60
C SER A 165 -0.25 9.27 -6.55
N HIS A 166 0.16 9.19 -7.83
CA HIS A 166 -0.57 8.43 -8.85
C HIS A 166 -0.74 6.95 -8.48
N ASN A 167 0.31 6.30 -7.99
CA ASN A 167 0.27 4.87 -7.66
C ASN A 167 -0.63 4.59 -6.45
N ILE A 168 -0.57 5.45 -5.43
CA ILE A 168 -1.43 5.32 -4.24
C ILE A 168 -2.89 5.60 -4.61
N GLU A 169 -3.20 6.66 -5.36
CA GLU A 169 -4.55 6.99 -5.83
C GLU A 169 -5.13 5.89 -6.71
N LYS A 170 -4.33 5.35 -7.63
CA LYS A 170 -4.71 4.19 -8.44
C LYS A 170 -5.10 3.00 -7.57
N THR A 171 -4.28 2.67 -6.56
CA THR A 171 -4.58 1.56 -5.65
C THR A 171 -5.85 1.83 -4.85
N LEU A 172 -6.03 3.05 -4.33
CA LEU A 172 -7.25 3.46 -3.60
C LEU A 172 -8.50 3.33 -4.46
N SER A 173 -8.43 3.69 -5.75
CA SER A 173 -9.56 3.57 -6.68
C SER A 173 -9.93 2.12 -7.03
N GLN A 174 -9.04 1.18 -6.80
CA GLN A 174 -9.20 -0.25 -7.07
C GLN A 174 -9.52 -1.08 -5.82
N LEU A 175 -9.68 -0.43 -4.67
CA LEU A 175 -10.08 -1.13 -3.44
C LEU A 175 -11.50 -1.71 -3.59
N PRO A 176 -11.75 -2.89 -3.01
CA PRO A 176 -13.10 -3.43 -2.94
C PRO A 176 -14.05 -2.47 -2.21
N GLU A 177 -15.25 -2.25 -2.76
CA GLU A 177 -16.26 -1.46 -2.07
C GLU A 177 -16.73 -2.17 -0.79
N ARG A 178 -16.59 -1.50 0.34
CA ARG A 178 -17.04 -2.02 1.65
C ARG A 178 -18.52 -1.76 1.92
N ASN A 179 -19.14 -0.82 1.21
CA ASN A 179 -20.50 -0.40 1.45
C ASN A 179 -21.43 -0.85 0.33
N LEU A 180 -22.25 -1.87 0.62
CA LEU A 180 -23.29 -2.38 -0.31
C LEU A 180 -24.35 -1.32 -0.70
N GLN A 181 -24.50 -0.25 0.07
CA GLN A 181 -25.47 0.81 -0.24
C GLN A 181 -25.04 1.69 -1.43
N THR A 182 -23.74 1.80 -1.67
CA THR A 182 -23.16 2.54 -2.83
C THR A 182 -22.87 1.64 -4.01
N SER A 183 -22.83 0.32 -3.81
CA SER A 183 -22.56 -0.66 -4.84
C SER A 183 -23.70 -0.79 -5.85
N PHE A 184 -23.41 -1.35 -7.03
CA PHE A 184 -24.43 -1.75 -8.02
C PHE A 184 -25.37 -2.86 -7.50
N LEU A 185 -25.09 -3.40 -6.32
CA LEU A 185 -25.83 -4.50 -5.74
C LEU A 185 -26.94 -3.97 -4.85
N LYS A 186 -28.17 -4.41 -5.12
CA LYS A 186 -29.33 -4.05 -4.32
C LYS A 186 -29.50 -4.94 -3.09
N ASN A 187 -29.20 -6.22 -3.23
CA ASN A 187 -29.31 -7.21 -2.17
C ASN A 187 -28.38 -8.41 -2.44
N ILE A 188 -27.79 -8.95 -1.37
CA ILE A 188 -27.05 -10.20 -1.39
C ILE A 188 -27.71 -11.14 -0.37
N ASP A 189 -28.23 -12.26 -0.85
CA ASP A 189 -28.76 -13.33 -0.01
C ASP A 189 -27.77 -14.50 -0.05
N ILE A 190 -27.15 -14.80 1.10
CA ILE A 190 -26.14 -15.85 1.23
C ILE A 190 -26.75 -17.00 2.04
N LYS A 191 -26.80 -18.19 1.42
CA LYS A 191 -27.15 -19.43 2.09
C LYS A 191 -25.93 -20.31 2.23
N SER A 192 -25.68 -20.80 3.44
CA SER A 192 -24.62 -21.77 3.71
C SER A 192 -25.20 -23.17 3.86
N TYR A 193 -24.51 -24.17 3.31
CA TYR A 193 -24.82 -25.58 3.43
C TYR A 193 -23.55 -26.29 3.89
N ALA A 194 -23.62 -27.03 4.98
CA ALA A 194 -22.50 -27.76 5.52
C ALA A 194 -22.83 -29.27 5.52
N ASN A 195 -21.86 -30.10 5.15
CA ASN A 195 -21.85 -31.54 5.39
C ASN A 195 -20.54 -31.92 6.11
N GLU A 196 -20.33 -33.20 6.38
CA GLU A 196 -19.16 -33.70 7.15
C GLU A 196 -17.79 -33.35 6.51
N LYS A 197 -17.74 -32.99 5.23
CA LYS A 197 -16.49 -32.77 4.47
C LYS A 197 -16.39 -31.40 3.83
N THR A 198 -17.51 -30.72 3.57
CA THR A 198 -17.52 -29.44 2.81
C THR A 198 -18.53 -28.45 3.37
N VAL A 199 -18.20 -27.16 3.26
CA VAL A 199 -19.13 -26.05 3.46
C VAL A 199 -19.29 -25.36 2.11
N SER A 200 -20.53 -25.25 1.64
CA SER A 200 -20.87 -24.59 0.38
C SER A 200 -21.68 -23.33 0.65
N PHE A 201 -21.40 -22.27 -0.09
CA PHE A 201 -22.12 -21.00 -0.02
C PHE A 201 -22.79 -20.73 -1.37
N ILE A 202 -24.07 -20.38 -1.35
CA ILE A 202 -24.78 -19.86 -2.52
C ILE A 202 -25.13 -18.41 -2.28
N ALA A 203 -24.52 -17.50 -3.05
CA ALA A 203 -24.83 -16.09 -3.03
C ALA A 203 -25.78 -15.74 -4.19
N LYS A 204 -26.99 -15.24 -3.88
CA LYS A 204 -27.88 -14.63 -4.87
C LYS A 204 -27.69 -13.12 -4.84
N VAL A 205 -27.27 -12.58 -5.94
CA VAL A 205 -26.98 -11.14 -6.10
C VAL A 205 -28.02 -10.52 -7.00
N LYS A 206 -28.63 -9.43 -6.53
CA LYS A 206 -29.56 -8.61 -7.32
C LYS A 206 -28.91 -7.26 -7.61
N ALA A 207 -28.69 -6.94 -8.86
CA ALA A 207 -28.23 -5.62 -9.29
C ALA A 207 -29.35 -4.58 -9.12
N LYS A 208 -28.94 -3.31 -8.99
CA LYS A 208 -29.84 -2.15 -8.99
C LYS A 208 -30.42 -1.92 -10.37
#